data_1f28d088672d2738d50847cfc3fe90d3
#
_entry.id   1f28d088672d2738d50847cfc3fe90d3
#
_cell.length_a   1.000
_cell.length_b   1.000
_cell.length_c   1.000
_cell.angle_alpha   90.00
_cell.angle_beta   90.00
_cell.angle_gamma   90.00
#
_symmetry.space_group_name_H-M   'P 1'
#
loop_
_entity.id
_entity.type
_entity.pdbx_description
1 polymer ?
#
loop_
_entity_poly.entity_id
_entity_poly.type
_entity_poly.pdbx_seq_one_letter_code
_entity_poly.pdbx_strand_id
1 'polypeptide(L)' 'MTRVIIYVVMQYDSTKFNWSAYECFDKEINAEMTASALNKNAQGYRERFSYKVVEFSPTPEGVI' A
#
# COMPACT_ATOMS: atom_id res chain seq x y z
N MET A 1 13.39 21.48 -6.69
CA MET A 1 11.98 21.14 -6.70
C MET A 1 11.72 19.91 -5.83
N THR A 2 10.69 19.98 -5.05
CA THR A 2 10.40 18.93 -4.10
C THR A 2 9.57 17.82 -4.76
N ARG A 3 9.99 16.60 -4.54
CA ARG A 3 9.28 15.45 -5.02
C ARG A 3 8.27 15.03 -3.97
N VAL A 4 7.06 14.78 -4.40
CA VAL A 4 6.03 14.28 -3.50
C VAL A 4 6.03 12.76 -3.58
N ILE A 5 6.19 12.13 -2.44
CA ILE A 5 6.19 10.68 -2.36
C ILE A 5 5.13 10.26 -1.36
N ILE A 6 4.30 9.34 -1.75
CA ILE A 6 3.33 8.75 -0.84
C ILE A 6 3.54 7.25 -0.79
N TYR A 7 3.11 6.67 0.30
CA TYR A 7 3.25 5.24 0.53
C TYR A 7 1.85 4.64 0.58
N VAL A 8 1.59 3.77 -0.35
CA VAL A 8 0.26 3.20 -0.55
C VAL A 8 0.25 1.78 -0.02
N VAL A 9 -0.67 1.51 0.89
CA VAL A 9 -0.90 0.14 1.33
C VAL A 9 -1.80 -0.50 0.30
N MET A 10 -1.27 -1.52 -0.37
CA MET A 10 -2.00 -2.23 -1.41
C MET A 10 -2.57 -3.51 -0.86
N GLN A 11 -3.78 -3.82 -1.27
CA GLN A 11 -4.45 -5.04 -0.86
C GLN A 11 -4.55 -5.97 -2.06
N TYR A 12 -4.09 -7.20 -1.88
CA TYR A 12 -4.24 -8.24 -2.87
C TYR A 12 -5.44 -9.11 -2.52
N ASP A 13 -6.34 -9.28 -3.46
CA ASP A 13 -7.49 -10.16 -3.28
C ASP A 13 -7.28 -11.39 -4.14
N SER A 14 -7.04 -12.53 -3.52
CA SER A 14 -6.75 -13.75 -4.24
C SER A 14 -7.95 -14.30 -5.00
N THR A 15 -9.15 -13.89 -4.63
CA THR A 15 -10.34 -14.32 -5.37
C THR A 15 -10.49 -13.57 -6.67
N LYS A 16 -9.95 -12.36 -6.74
CA LYS A 16 -10.00 -11.53 -7.94
C LYS A 16 -8.67 -11.45 -8.67
N PHE A 17 -7.61 -11.97 -8.03
CA PHE A 17 -6.27 -11.97 -8.60
C PHE A 17 -5.79 -10.58 -8.97
N ASN A 18 -6.09 -9.60 -8.13
CA ASN A 18 -5.63 -8.26 -8.41
C ASN A 18 -5.29 -7.50 -7.13
N TRP A 19 -4.52 -6.43 -7.33
CA TRP A 19 -4.16 -5.51 -6.26
C TRP A 19 -5.02 -4.27 -6.40
N SER A 20 -5.37 -3.70 -5.25
CA SER A 20 -6.07 -2.42 -5.23
C SER A 20 -5.51 -1.59 -4.10
N ALA A 21 -5.64 -0.28 -4.23
CA ALA A 21 -5.19 0.63 -3.18
C ALA A 21 -6.13 0.52 -1.99
N TYR A 22 -5.55 0.43 -0.80
CA TYR A 22 -6.33 0.33 0.42
C TYR A 22 -6.26 1.65 1.19
N GLU A 23 -5.05 2.15 1.42
CA GLU A 23 -4.87 3.37 2.18
C GLU A 23 -3.56 4.03 1.80
N CYS A 24 -3.49 5.36 1.90
CA CYS A 24 -2.30 6.11 1.54
C CYS A 24 -1.75 6.84 2.76
N PHE A 25 -0.44 6.95 2.82
CA PHE A 25 0.26 7.62 3.90
C PHE A 25 1.37 8.48 3.34
N ASP A 26 1.71 9.54 4.07
CA ASP A 26 2.83 10.38 3.68
C ASP A 26 4.14 9.92 4.32
N LYS A 27 4.07 8.97 5.24
CA LYS A 27 5.25 8.45 5.92
C LYS A 27 5.32 6.94 5.80
N GLU A 28 6.48 6.46 5.43
CA GLU A 28 6.70 5.04 5.22
C GLU A 28 6.40 4.22 6.47
N ILE A 29 6.84 4.73 7.63
CA ILE A 29 6.64 3.98 8.87
C ILE A 29 5.16 3.74 9.15
N ASN A 30 4.32 4.73 8.88
CA ASN A 30 2.89 4.58 9.10
C ASN A 30 2.28 3.56 8.15
N ALA A 31 2.70 3.58 6.89
CA ALA A 31 2.22 2.62 5.91
C ALA A 31 2.62 1.20 6.29
N GLU A 32 3.89 1.04 6.70
CA GLU A 32 4.37 -0.29 7.06
C GLU A 32 3.70 -0.83 8.31
N MET A 33 3.47 0.02 9.28
CA MET A 33 2.76 -0.40 10.49
C MET A 33 1.33 -0.83 10.17
N THR A 34 0.69 -0.09 9.30
CA THR A 34 -0.68 -0.42 8.89
C THR A 34 -0.72 -1.73 8.13
N ALA A 35 0.16 -1.90 7.16
CA ALA A 35 0.20 -3.14 6.38
C ALA A 35 0.50 -4.33 7.28
N SER A 36 1.43 -4.17 8.21
CA SER A 36 1.78 -5.23 9.14
C SER A 36 0.59 -5.60 10.02
N ALA A 37 -0.10 -4.59 10.54
CA ALA A 37 -1.26 -4.83 11.40
C ALA A 37 -2.38 -5.52 10.64
N LEU A 38 -2.61 -5.11 9.39
CA LEU A 38 -3.64 -5.72 8.57
C LEU A 38 -3.32 -7.19 8.29
N ASN A 39 -2.08 -7.47 7.94
CA ASN A 39 -1.65 -8.85 7.70
C ASN A 39 -1.78 -9.70 8.95
N LYS A 40 -1.46 -9.11 10.10
CA LYS A 40 -1.51 -9.83 11.36
C LYS A 40 -2.94 -10.08 11.83
N ASN A 41 -3.81 -9.07 11.65
CA ASN A 41 -5.17 -9.15 12.16
C ASN A 41 -6.13 -9.87 11.23
N ALA A 42 -5.72 -10.13 10.01
CA ALA A 42 -6.57 -10.78 9.02
C ALA A 42 -6.44 -12.30 9.09
N GLN A 43 -6.47 -12.87 10.28
CA GLN A 43 -6.20 -14.29 10.42
C GLN A 43 -7.20 -15.16 9.68
N GLY A 44 -8.46 -14.82 9.74
CA GLY A 44 -9.47 -15.58 9.03
C GLY A 44 -9.50 -15.28 7.55
N TYR A 45 -8.73 -14.31 7.10
CA TYR A 45 -8.77 -13.87 5.70
C TYR A 45 -7.40 -13.92 5.05
N ARG A 46 -6.41 -14.49 5.71
CA ARG A 46 -5.04 -14.49 5.20
C ARG A 46 -4.91 -15.13 3.84
N GLU A 47 -5.70 -16.15 3.61
CA GLU A 47 -5.65 -16.84 2.35
C GLU A 47 -6.28 -16.02 1.23
N ARG A 48 -7.09 -15.04 1.60
CA ARG A 48 -7.78 -14.22 0.62
C ARG A 48 -7.09 -12.89 0.40
N PHE A 49 -6.65 -12.25 1.49
CA PHE A 49 -6.09 -10.89 1.40
C PHE A 49 -4.67 -10.87 1.91
N SER A 50 -3.85 -10.11 1.22
CA SER A 50 -2.52 -9.76 1.71
C SER A 50 -2.26 -8.29 1.40
N TYR A 51 -1.33 -7.70 2.14
CA TYR A 51 -1.08 -6.27 2.05
C TYR A 51 0.41 -6.01 1.88
N LYS A 52 0.73 -5.00 1.11
CA LYS A 52 2.11 -4.56 0.95
C LYS A 52 2.14 -3.04 0.78
N VAL A 53 3.32 -2.47 0.98
CA VAL A 53 3.53 -1.04 0.83
C VAL A 53 4.21 -0.80 -0.51
N VAL A 54 3.69 0.15 -1.26
CA VAL A 54 4.27 0.55 -2.53
C VAL A 54 4.54 2.04 -2.48
N GLU A 55 5.76 2.42 -2.80
CA GLU A 55 6.13 3.83 -2.91
C GLU A 55 5.60 4.37 -4.23
N PHE A 56 4.97 5.52 -4.16
CA PHE A 56 4.36 6.12 -5.34
C PHE A 56 4.65 7.60 -5.37
N SER A 57 5.09 8.09 -6.52
CA SER A 57 5.30 9.50 -6.73
C SER A 57 4.27 10.00 -7.74
N PRO A 58 3.29 10.79 -7.29
CA PRO A 58 2.26 11.29 -8.21
C PRO A 58 2.77 12.36 -9.15
N THR A 59 3.95 12.90 -8.87
CA THR A 59 4.54 13.91 -9.75
C THR A 59 5.55 13.22 -10.65
N PRO A 60 5.21 12.99 -11.91
CA PRO A 60 6.13 12.31 -12.83
C PRO A 60 7.38 13.13 -13.03
N GLU A 61 8.50 12.43 -13.10
CA GLU A 61 9.75 13.10 -13.41
C GLU A 61 9.76 13.55 -14.85
N GLY A 62 10.33 14.71 -15.07
CA GLY A 62 10.42 15.22 -16.42
C GLY A 62 9.18 15.97 -16.87
N VAL A 63 8.14 15.97 -16.09
CA VAL A 63 6.97 16.77 -16.38
C VAL A 63 7.13 18.09 -15.66
N ILE A 64 7.41 19.08 -16.40
CA ILE A 64 7.68 20.40 -15.84
C ILE A 64 6.73 21.41 -16.46
#